data_00a40026a25eaf02a292ce9d30629038
#
_entry.id   00a40026a25eaf02a292ce9d30629038
#
_cell.length_a   1.000
_cell.length_b   1.000
_cell.length_c   1.000
_cell.angle_alpha   90.00
_cell.angle_beta   90.00
_cell.angle_gamma   90.00
#
_symmetry.space_group_name_H-M   'P 1'
#
loop_
_entity.id
_entity.type
_entity.pdbx_description
1 polymer ?
#
loop_
_entity_poly.entity_id
_entity_poly.type
_entity_poly.pdbx_seq_one_letter_code
_entity_poly.pdbx_strand_id
1 'polypeptide(L)'
;MKLVLCCLVLFSALCRAQTSFPLWPEGAPGALGKEDKDIPTLTVYLPDAAAATGAAMVIFPGGGYRALAQHEGKDYALWLNQHGVAGFVVKYRLGRDGYRHPRMLEDAARAVRTVRARAAEWKMDPRRVGVMGSSAGGHLASTLLTHFDAGNPNAADPVERESSRPDLGILCYAVITMTGPNAHAGSRRNLLDEDPPPELVKSLSSELQVTPQTSPCFIWHTYEDTGVKLENSLDFAMALRKAGVPFDLHIYEQGKHGIGLANGHPWTKDCLFWLRAHGFVKSA
;
A
#
# COMPACT_ATOMS: atom_id res chain seq x y z
N MET A 1 18.89 -4.71 -60.16
CA MET A 1 19.13 -3.84 -59.00
C MET A 1 17.83 -3.79 -58.21
N LYS A 2 17.71 -4.65 -57.17
CA LYS A 2 16.52 -4.75 -56.33
C LYS A 2 16.67 -3.83 -55.11
N LEU A 3 15.83 -2.81 -55.01
CA LEU A 3 15.77 -1.89 -53.88
C LEU A 3 15.08 -2.60 -52.71
N VAL A 4 15.81 -2.87 -51.63
CA VAL A 4 15.23 -3.38 -50.38
C VAL A 4 14.82 -2.17 -49.57
N LEU A 5 13.51 -1.95 -49.45
CA LEU A 5 12.92 -0.91 -48.60
C LEU A 5 12.91 -1.42 -47.15
N CYS A 6 13.83 -0.92 -46.33
CA CYS A 6 13.90 -1.23 -44.91
C CYS A 6 12.90 -0.32 -44.16
N CYS A 7 11.72 -0.85 -43.81
CA CYS A 7 10.77 -0.14 -42.94
C CYS A 7 11.33 -0.12 -41.50
N LEU A 8 11.89 1.01 -41.09
CA LEU A 8 12.14 1.30 -39.68
C LEU A 8 10.80 1.51 -38.95
N VAL A 9 10.36 0.53 -38.19
CA VAL A 9 9.28 0.70 -37.26
C VAL A 9 9.84 1.45 -36.02
N LEU A 10 9.61 2.75 -35.99
CA LEU A 10 9.86 3.56 -34.78
C LEU A 10 8.85 3.17 -33.73
N PHE A 11 9.26 2.34 -32.77
CA PHE A 11 8.54 2.17 -31.49
C PHE A 11 8.69 3.47 -30.71
N SER A 12 7.73 4.39 -30.86
CA SER A 12 7.57 5.50 -29.93
C SER A 12 7.05 4.92 -28.61
N ALA A 13 7.96 4.74 -27.64
CA ALA A 13 7.57 4.55 -26.25
C ALA A 13 6.83 5.83 -25.81
N LEU A 14 5.49 5.82 -25.91
CA LEU A 14 4.67 6.83 -25.26
C LEU A 14 4.93 6.72 -23.76
N CYS A 15 5.79 7.60 -23.25
CA CYS A 15 5.92 7.86 -21.83
C CYS A 15 4.53 8.35 -21.37
N ARG A 16 3.67 7.46 -20.83
CA ARG A 16 2.39 7.86 -20.29
C ARG A 16 2.66 8.84 -19.16
N ALA A 17 2.15 10.07 -19.30
CA ALA A 17 2.31 11.10 -18.29
C ALA A 17 1.81 10.55 -16.94
N GLN A 18 2.71 10.55 -15.97
CA GLN A 18 2.39 10.26 -14.59
C GLN A 18 1.45 11.37 -14.10
N THR A 19 0.23 11.01 -13.70
CA THR A 19 -0.76 11.96 -13.20
C THR A 19 -0.80 11.87 -11.68
N SER A 20 -0.62 13.02 -11.02
CA SER A 20 -0.80 13.14 -9.56
C SER A 20 -1.89 14.16 -9.27
N PHE A 21 -2.78 13.87 -8.32
CA PHE A 21 -3.88 14.77 -7.93
C PHE A 21 -4.18 14.66 -6.43
N PRO A 22 -4.74 15.72 -5.82
CA PRO A 22 -5.16 15.72 -4.44
C PRO A 22 -6.27 14.68 -4.18
N LEU A 23 -6.21 13.98 -3.04
CA LEU A 23 -7.28 13.09 -2.59
C LEU A 23 -8.57 13.83 -2.25
N TRP A 24 -8.46 15.07 -1.80
CA TRP A 24 -9.56 16.00 -1.56
C TRP A 24 -9.30 17.33 -2.31
N PRO A 25 -10.01 17.58 -3.40
CA PRO A 25 -9.85 18.83 -4.16
C PRO A 25 -10.12 20.09 -3.34
N GLU A 26 -11.07 20.02 -2.40
CA GLU A 26 -11.48 21.15 -1.54
C GLU A 26 -10.67 21.26 -0.24
N GLY A 27 -9.68 20.39 -0.04
CA GLY A 27 -8.85 20.30 1.16
C GLY A 27 -9.13 19.08 2.01
N ALA A 28 -8.06 18.51 2.57
CA ALA A 28 -8.15 17.27 3.37
C ALA A 28 -8.76 17.55 4.76
N PRO A 29 -9.61 16.66 5.30
CA PRO A 29 -10.16 16.81 6.64
C PRO A 29 -9.05 16.98 7.69
N GLY A 30 -9.16 18.01 8.53
CA GLY A 30 -8.17 18.31 9.58
C GLY A 30 -6.80 18.75 9.04
N ALA A 31 -6.73 19.30 7.83
CA ALA A 31 -5.52 19.92 7.32
C ALA A 31 -5.11 21.11 8.20
N LEU A 32 -3.81 21.21 8.52
CA LEU A 32 -3.24 22.27 9.35
C LEU A 32 -2.94 23.54 8.53
N GLY A 33 -2.92 23.41 7.20
CA GLY A 33 -2.63 24.47 6.26
C GLY A 33 -3.01 24.10 4.83
N LYS A 34 -2.38 24.75 3.86
CA LYS A 34 -2.59 24.56 2.42
C LYS A 34 -1.27 24.34 1.66
N GLU A 35 -0.20 24.06 2.37
CA GLU A 35 1.09 23.76 1.78
C GLU A 35 1.14 22.32 1.25
N ASP A 36 2.15 21.98 0.47
CA ASP A 36 2.29 20.63 -0.11
C ASP A 36 2.22 19.50 0.92
N LYS A 37 2.75 19.71 2.14
CA LYS A 37 2.69 18.77 3.27
C LYS A 37 1.27 18.53 3.81
N ASP A 38 0.34 19.47 3.55
CA ASP A 38 -1.05 19.44 4.02
C ASP A 38 -1.99 18.77 3.00
N ILE A 39 -1.49 18.53 1.77
CA ILE A 39 -2.26 18.02 0.64
C ILE A 39 -1.85 16.59 0.34
N PRO A 40 -2.58 15.58 0.85
CA PRO A 40 -2.35 14.19 0.47
C PRO A 40 -2.75 13.98 -1.00
N THR A 41 -1.91 13.25 -1.76
CA THR A 41 -2.09 13.05 -3.19
C THR A 41 -2.04 11.58 -3.57
N LEU A 42 -2.63 11.27 -4.72
CA LEU A 42 -2.57 9.97 -5.37
C LEU A 42 -1.86 10.10 -6.73
N THR A 43 -0.78 9.37 -6.90
CA THR A 43 -0.02 9.32 -8.16
C THR A 43 -0.31 8.03 -8.89
N VAL A 44 -0.75 8.14 -10.15
CA VAL A 44 -1.23 7.03 -10.97
C VAL A 44 -0.12 6.50 -11.87
N TYR A 45 0.08 5.18 -11.83
CA TYR A 45 0.96 4.42 -12.72
C TYR A 45 0.15 3.33 -13.39
N LEU A 46 -0.10 3.45 -14.67
CA LEU A 46 -0.90 2.47 -15.43
C LEU A 46 0.02 1.56 -16.25
N PRO A 47 -0.26 0.26 -16.28
CA PRO A 47 0.42 -0.68 -17.16
C PRO A 47 0.07 -0.41 -18.63
N ASP A 48 0.82 -1.01 -19.55
CA ASP A 48 0.43 -1.04 -20.93
C ASP A 48 -0.95 -1.68 -21.10
N ALA A 49 -1.79 -1.08 -21.96
CA ALA A 49 -3.19 -1.49 -22.10
C ALA A 49 -3.34 -2.97 -22.51
N ALA A 50 -2.41 -3.49 -23.31
CA ALA A 50 -2.38 -4.90 -23.72
C ALA A 50 -2.03 -5.86 -22.57
N ALA A 51 -1.22 -5.39 -21.63
CA ALA A 51 -0.79 -6.17 -20.46
C ALA A 51 -1.80 -6.06 -19.29
N ALA A 52 -2.61 -5.00 -19.26
CA ALA A 52 -3.49 -4.68 -18.13
C ALA A 52 -4.39 -5.86 -17.73
N THR A 53 -4.43 -6.13 -16.44
CA THR A 53 -5.28 -7.19 -15.84
C THR A 53 -6.60 -6.65 -15.31
N GLY A 54 -6.70 -5.34 -15.17
CA GLY A 54 -7.80 -4.66 -14.48
C GLY A 54 -7.66 -4.64 -12.95
N ALA A 55 -6.59 -5.21 -12.38
CA ALA A 55 -6.31 -5.12 -10.96
C ALA A 55 -5.53 -3.83 -10.61
N ALA A 56 -5.70 -3.36 -9.38
CA ALA A 56 -5.09 -2.17 -8.84
C ALA A 56 -4.39 -2.43 -7.50
N MET A 57 -3.31 -1.70 -7.23
CA MET A 57 -2.61 -1.73 -5.95
C MET A 57 -2.40 -0.30 -5.44
N VAL A 58 -2.96 0.03 -4.29
CA VAL A 58 -2.70 1.28 -3.58
C VAL A 58 -1.48 1.08 -2.71
N ILE A 59 -0.46 1.93 -2.88
CA ILE A 59 0.88 1.74 -2.33
C ILE A 59 1.17 2.81 -1.30
N PHE A 60 1.54 2.38 -0.09
CA PHE A 60 1.94 3.23 1.02
C PHE A 60 3.45 3.09 1.26
N PRO A 61 4.28 4.07 0.83
CA PRO A 61 5.71 4.05 1.10
C PRO A 61 6.01 4.09 2.60
N GLY A 62 7.10 3.45 3.02
CA GLY A 62 7.61 3.54 4.39
C GLY A 62 8.29 4.89 4.68
N GLY A 63 8.97 4.96 5.83
CA GLY A 63 9.69 6.15 6.28
C GLY A 63 9.32 6.59 7.70
N GLY A 64 8.82 5.66 8.52
CA GLY A 64 8.59 5.88 9.96
C GLY A 64 7.51 6.92 10.28
N TYR A 65 6.56 7.18 9.38
CA TYR A 65 5.63 8.32 9.46
C TYR A 65 6.30 9.69 9.53
N ARG A 66 7.59 9.73 9.22
CA ARG A 66 8.42 10.95 9.20
C ARG A 66 8.78 11.37 7.77
N ALA A 67 8.85 10.43 6.85
CA ALA A 67 9.19 10.63 5.45
C ALA A 67 8.44 9.63 4.58
N LEU A 68 8.58 9.74 3.25
CA LEU A 68 8.09 8.76 2.28
C LEU A 68 9.28 8.26 1.46
N ALA A 69 9.56 6.96 1.58
CA ALA A 69 10.64 6.29 0.85
C ALA A 69 10.24 6.11 -0.62
N GLN A 70 10.81 6.89 -1.53
CA GLN A 70 10.39 6.92 -2.93
C GLN A 70 10.55 5.57 -3.65
N HIS A 71 11.58 4.80 -3.32
CA HIS A 71 11.81 3.47 -3.89
C HIS A 71 10.77 2.43 -3.43
N GLU A 72 10.06 2.68 -2.33
CA GLU A 72 8.95 1.85 -1.85
C GLU A 72 7.58 2.32 -2.40
N GLY A 73 7.57 3.37 -3.19
CA GLY A 73 6.40 3.89 -3.90
C GLY A 73 6.51 3.65 -5.39
N LYS A 74 7.27 4.53 -6.08
CA LYS A 74 7.41 4.52 -7.54
C LYS A 74 7.92 3.18 -8.08
N ASP A 75 8.97 2.61 -7.47
CA ASP A 75 9.57 1.39 -8.01
C ASP A 75 8.62 0.21 -7.90
N TYR A 76 7.85 0.10 -6.80
CA TYR A 76 6.79 -0.89 -6.67
C TYR A 76 5.68 -0.71 -7.71
N ALA A 77 5.24 0.53 -7.95
CA ALA A 77 4.24 0.80 -8.97
C ALA A 77 4.71 0.38 -10.36
N LEU A 78 5.96 0.70 -10.73
CA LEU A 78 6.54 0.31 -12.01
C LEU A 78 6.73 -1.20 -12.13
N TRP A 79 7.15 -1.87 -11.05
CA TRP A 79 7.25 -3.33 -11.01
C TRP A 79 5.87 -3.98 -11.22
N LEU A 80 4.84 -3.51 -10.53
CA LEU A 80 3.47 -4.00 -10.71
C LEU A 80 2.96 -3.78 -12.14
N ASN A 81 3.28 -2.64 -12.75
CA ASN A 81 2.90 -2.35 -14.14
C ASN A 81 3.51 -3.36 -15.14
N GLN A 82 4.75 -3.83 -14.91
CA GLN A 82 5.37 -4.88 -15.73
C GLN A 82 4.56 -6.17 -15.72
N HIS A 83 3.72 -6.38 -14.69
CA HIS A 83 2.85 -7.54 -14.51
C HIS A 83 1.35 -7.23 -14.73
N GLY A 84 1.05 -6.08 -15.34
CA GLY A 84 -0.28 -5.68 -15.75
C GLY A 84 -1.18 -5.13 -14.63
N VAL A 85 -0.64 -4.89 -13.43
CA VAL A 85 -1.38 -4.32 -12.30
C VAL A 85 -1.15 -2.80 -12.26
N ALA A 86 -2.22 -2.01 -12.14
CA ALA A 86 -2.12 -0.56 -11.96
C ALA A 86 -1.61 -0.22 -10.55
N GLY A 87 -0.63 0.67 -10.45
CA GLY A 87 -0.08 1.16 -9.19
C GLY A 87 -0.58 2.57 -8.84
N PHE A 88 -0.95 2.78 -7.59
CA PHE A 88 -1.45 4.05 -7.07
C PHE A 88 -0.65 4.43 -5.83
N VAL A 89 0.32 5.32 -5.97
CA VAL A 89 1.22 5.72 -4.88
C VAL A 89 0.62 6.88 -4.09
N VAL A 90 0.48 6.69 -2.78
CA VAL A 90 -0.10 7.68 -1.89
C VAL A 90 0.99 8.52 -1.23
N LYS A 91 0.91 9.84 -1.41
CA LYS A 91 1.56 10.78 -0.51
C LYS A 91 0.58 11.06 0.64
N TYR A 92 0.69 10.32 1.73
CA TYR A 92 -0.13 10.55 2.92
C TYR A 92 0.54 11.55 3.86
N ARG A 93 -0.25 12.22 4.71
CA ARG A 93 0.22 13.22 5.68
C ARG A 93 1.13 12.58 6.73
N LEU A 94 2.11 13.33 7.24
CA LEU A 94 3.19 12.80 8.06
C LEU A 94 3.22 13.37 9.48
N GLY A 95 3.70 12.55 10.42
CA GLY A 95 3.87 12.94 11.82
C GLY A 95 4.84 14.08 12.04
N ARG A 96 5.92 14.13 11.23
CA ARG A 96 6.88 15.24 11.29
C ARG A 96 6.27 16.61 10.98
N ASP A 97 5.16 16.61 10.23
CA ASP A 97 4.46 17.81 9.80
C ASP A 97 3.30 18.18 10.74
N GLY A 98 3.26 17.53 11.92
CA GLY A 98 2.26 17.80 12.97
C GLY A 98 1.01 16.92 12.89
N TYR A 99 0.92 16.03 11.90
CA TYR A 99 -0.21 15.13 11.77
C TYR A 99 -0.07 13.90 12.67
N ARG A 100 -1.21 13.41 13.19
CA ARG A 100 -1.30 12.19 14.00
C ARG A 100 -2.47 11.35 13.51
N HIS A 101 -2.55 10.11 14.00
CA HIS A 101 -3.76 9.34 13.82
C HIS A 101 -5.00 10.19 14.23
N PRO A 102 -6.10 10.18 13.45
CA PRO A 102 -6.40 9.26 12.36
C PRO A 102 -6.00 9.75 10.94
N ARG A 103 -5.32 10.88 10.79
CA ARG A 103 -5.12 11.55 9.48
C ARG A 103 -4.51 10.67 8.41
N MET A 104 -3.50 9.84 8.76
CA MET A 104 -2.87 8.91 7.82
C MET A 104 -3.83 7.81 7.38
N LEU A 105 -4.65 7.29 8.31
CA LEU A 105 -5.66 6.27 7.99
C LEU A 105 -6.78 6.83 7.11
N GLU A 106 -7.20 8.06 7.36
CA GLU A 106 -8.17 8.77 6.51
C GLU A 106 -7.64 8.90 5.08
N ASP A 107 -6.36 9.29 4.93
CA ASP A 107 -5.71 9.41 3.62
C ASP A 107 -5.64 8.05 2.90
N ALA A 108 -5.31 6.99 3.63
CA ALA A 108 -5.25 5.64 3.09
C ALA A 108 -6.64 5.12 2.67
N ALA A 109 -7.64 5.30 3.51
CA ALA A 109 -9.03 4.93 3.21
C ALA A 109 -9.57 5.69 2.00
N ARG A 110 -9.33 7.01 1.96
CA ARG A 110 -9.70 7.87 0.83
C ARG A 110 -9.04 7.44 -0.47
N ALA A 111 -7.77 7.03 -0.43
CA ALA A 111 -7.06 6.55 -1.61
C ALA A 111 -7.71 5.28 -2.19
N VAL A 112 -8.03 4.29 -1.36
CA VAL A 112 -8.72 3.06 -1.81
C VAL A 112 -10.11 3.38 -2.37
N ARG A 113 -10.90 4.22 -1.69
CA ARG A 113 -12.21 4.67 -2.18
C ARG A 113 -12.10 5.40 -3.52
N THR A 114 -11.09 6.29 -3.68
CA THR A 114 -10.86 7.02 -4.92
C THR A 114 -10.57 6.09 -6.09
N VAL A 115 -9.74 5.05 -5.85
CA VAL A 115 -9.43 4.05 -6.88
C VAL A 115 -10.69 3.28 -7.28
N ARG A 116 -11.56 2.91 -6.35
CA ARG A 116 -12.83 2.24 -6.63
C ARG A 116 -13.81 3.14 -7.38
N ALA A 117 -14.06 4.33 -6.90
CA ALA A 117 -14.99 5.28 -7.51
C ALA A 117 -14.60 5.65 -8.94
N ARG A 118 -13.30 5.68 -9.24
CA ARG A 118 -12.76 6.03 -10.55
C ARG A 118 -12.29 4.82 -11.37
N ALA A 119 -12.63 3.60 -10.96
CA ALA A 119 -12.16 2.36 -11.62
C ALA A 119 -12.49 2.32 -13.13
N ALA A 120 -13.66 2.77 -13.53
CA ALA A 120 -14.07 2.83 -14.93
C ALA A 120 -13.17 3.75 -15.78
N GLU A 121 -12.70 4.88 -15.22
CA GLU A 121 -11.80 5.83 -15.90
C GLU A 121 -10.48 5.15 -16.29
N TRP A 122 -9.99 4.26 -15.45
CA TRP A 122 -8.73 3.54 -15.65
C TRP A 122 -8.92 2.11 -16.16
N LYS A 123 -10.16 1.73 -16.52
CA LYS A 123 -10.53 0.39 -17.03
C LYS A 123 -10.15 -0.73 -16.05
N MET A 124 -10.41 -0.51 -14.76
CA MET A 124 -10.13 -1.46 -13.68
C MET A 124 -11.40 -2.10 -13.13
N ASP A 125 -11.25 -3.25 -12.50
CA ASP A 125 -12.31 -3.91 -11.72
C ASP A 125 -12.30 -3.35 -10.29
N PRO A 126 -13.34 -2.66 -9.81
CA PRO A 126 -13.39 -2.10 -8.47
C PRO A 126 -13.38 -3.17 -7.36
N ARG A 127 -13.53 -4.45 -7.70
CA ARG A 127 -13.45 -5.59 -6.77
C ARG A 127 -12.05 -6.20 -6.70
N ARG A 128 -11.07 -5.61 -7.37
CA ARG A 128 -9.65 -6.05 -7.37
C ARG A 128 -8.73 -4.88 -7.05
N VAL A 129 -8.94 -4.29 -5.86
CA VAL A 129 -8.14 -3.17 -5.34
C VAL A 129 -7.43 -3.62 -4.07
N GLY A 130 -6.15 -3.96 -4.20
CA GLY A 130 -5.30 -4.33 -3.07
C GLY A 130 -4.55 -3.14 -2.48
N VAL A 131 -3.92 -3.37 -1.33
CA VAL A 131 -2.98 -2.43 -0.71
C VAL A 131 -1.60 -3.06 -0.56
N MET A 132 -0.56 -2.24 -0.66
CA MET A 132 0.83 -2.64 -0.45
C MET A 132 1.53 -1.59 0.38
N GLY A 133 2.30 -2.01 1.39
CA GLY A 133 3.06 -1.08 2.19
C GLY A 133 4.32 -1.69 2.80
N SER A 134 5.34 -0.84 2.97
CA SER A 134 6.62 -1.21 3.57
C SER A 134 6.83 -0.50 4.90
N SER A 135 7.44 -1.17 5.89
CA SER A 135 7.81 -0.53 7.15
C SER A 135 6.61 0.19 7.79
N ALA A 136 6.69 1.49 8.07
CA ALA A 136 5.56 2.30 8.55
C ALA A 136 4.39 2.37 7.55
N GLY A 137 4.66 2.33 6.24
CA GLY A 137 3.61 2.20 5.21
C GLY A 137 2.94 0.83 5.26
N GLY A 138 3.67 -0.21 5.67
CA GLY A 138 3.13 -1.54 5.98
C GLY A 138 2.20 -1.50 7.21
N HIS A 139 2.53 -0.70 8.22
CA HIS A 139 1.64 -0.44 9.33
C HIS A 139 0.35 0.25 8.86
N LEU A 140 0.46 1.27 8.01
CA LEU A 140 -0.72 1.94 7.45
C LEU A 140 -1.60 0.98 6.64
N ALA A 141 -0.98 0.11 5.85
CA ALA A 141 -1.70 -0.94 5.10
C ALA A 141 -2.39 -1.93 6.03
N SER A 142 -1.69 -2.45 7.06
CA SER A 142 -2.28 -3.40 8.02
C SER A 142 -3.37 -2.76 8.88
N THR A 143 -3.21 -1.48 9.23
CA THR A 143 -4.25 -0.71 9.91
C THR A 143 -5.50 -0.59 9.03
N LEU A 144 -5.36 -0.28 7.74
CA LEU A 144 -6.51 -0.22 6.84
C LEU A 144 -7.15 -1.60 6.62
N LEU A 145 -6.36 -2.68 6.57
CA LEU A 145 -6.85 -4.06 6.48
C LEU A 145 -7.68 -4.51 7.70
N THR A 146 -7.54 -3.81 8.83
CA THR A 146 -8.23 -4.14 10.09
C THR A 146 -9.25 -3.08 10.54
N HIS A 147 -9.20 -1.85 10.00
CA HIS A 147 -10.05 -0.70 10.35
C HIS A 147 -10.78 -0.11 9.15
N PHE A 148 -11.07 -0.92 8.16
CA PHE A 148 -11.87 -0.49 7.00
C PHE A 148 -13.35 -0.30 7.38
N ASP A 149 -14.08 0.38 6.49
CA ASP A 149 -15.53 0.51 6.56
C ASP A 149 -16.17 0.30 5.16
N ALA A 150 -17.49 0.15 5.17
CA ALA A 150 -18.28 -0.12 3.95
C ALA A 150 -18.54 1.13 3.09
N GLY A 151 -18.12 2.32 3.56
CA GLY A 151 -18.50 3.59 2.96
C GLY A 151 -19.89 4.06 3.42
N ASN A 152 -20.23 5.30 3.09
CA ASN A 152 -21.54 5.89 3.38
C ASN A 152 -22.35 6.04 2.08
N PRO A 153 -23.35 5.20 1.80
CA PRO A 153 -24.11 5.24 0.55
C PRO A 153 -24.86 6.57 0.33
N ASN A 154 -25.08 7.34 1.41
CA ASN A 154 -25.78 8.61 1.37
C ASN A 154 -24.82 9.82 1.32
N ALA A 155 -23.51 9.60 1.24
CA ALA A 155 -22.55 10.70 1.16
C ALA A 155 -22.78 11.53 -0.12
N ALA A 156 -22.62 12.86 0.00
CA ALA A 156 -22.68 13.76 -1.15
C ALA A 156 -21.53 13.48 -2.13
N ASP A 157 -20.31 13.27 -1.60
CA ASP A 157 -19.16 12.88 -2.38
C ASP A 157 -19.25 11.39 -2.78
N PRO A 158 -19.30 11.06 -4.08
CA PRO A 158 -19.39 9.67 -4.54
C PRO A 158 -18.20 8.80 -4.10
N VAL A 159 -17.02 9.38 -3.86
CA VAL A 159 -15.87 8.63 -3.35
C VAL A 159 -16.14 8.09 -1.93
N GLU A 160 -16.82 8.83 -1.08
CA GLU A 160 -17.15 8.38 0.28
C GLU A 160 -18.26 7.32 0.33
N ARG A 161 -18.92 7.02 -0.80
CA ARG A 161 -19.88 5.92 -0.92
C ARG A 161 -19.21 4.57 -1.05
N GLU A 162 -17.94 4.56 -1.50
CA GLU A 162 -17.18 3.33 -1.73
C GLU A 162 -16.60 2.76 -0.42
N SER A 163 -16.49 1.44 -0.37
CA SER A 163 -15.80 0.77 0.73
C SER A 163 -14.31 1.06 0.74
N SER A 164 -13.75 1.30 1.91
CA SER A 164 -12.30 1.40 2.13
C SER A 164 -11.61 0.04 2.31
N ARG A 165 -12.36 -1.08 2.36
CA ARG A 165 -11.81 -2.43 2.56
C ARG A 165 -10.96 -2.85 1.37
N PRO A 166 -9.65 -3.10 1.54
CA PRO A 166 -8.83 -3.67 0.46
C PRO A 166 -9.27 -5.10 0.13
N ASP A 167 -9.06 -5.56 -1.11
CA ASP A 167 -9.39 -6.93 -1.51
C ASP A 167 -8.25 -7.91 -1.18
N LEU A 168 -7.02 -7.41 -1.03
CA LEU A 168 -5.86 -8.12 -0.49
C LEU A 168 -4.82 -7.14 0.06
N GLY A 169 -3.84 -7.64 0.84
CA GLY A 169 -2.72 -6.86 1.37
C GLY A 169 -1.36 -7.46 1.05
N ILE A 170 -0.37 -6.62 0.74
CA ILE A 170 1.05 -6.97 0.64
C ILE A 170 1.81 -6.19 1.69
N LEU A 171 2.40 -6.88 2.67
CA LEU A 171 3.11 -6.29 3.80
C LEU A 171 4.61 -6.61 3.71
N CYS A 172 5.41 -5.57 3.47
CA CYS A 172 6.84 -5.69 3.27
C CYS A 172 7.56 -5.22 4.54
N TYR A 173 8.23 -6.13 5.26
CA TYR A 173 8.92 -5.84 6.54
C TYR A 173 8.17 -4.80 7.39
N ALA A 174 6.86 -5.03 7.53
CA ALA A 174 5.93 -4.05 8.07
C ALA A 174 6.12 -3.84 9.58
N VAL A 175 6.01 -2.59 10.03
CA VAL A 175 5.65 -2.31 11.41
C VAL A 175 4.21 -2.78 11.60
N ILE A 176 3.91 -3.46 12.70
CA ILE A 176 2.59 -4.02 13.00
C ILE A 176 2.15 -3.62 14.40
N THR A 177 2.93 -3.99 15.41
CA THR A 177 2.58 -3.69 16.79
C THR A 177 3.03 -2.29 17.20
N MET A 178 2.19 -1.61 17.98
CA MET A 178 2.51 -0.37 18.68
C MET A 178 2.77 -0.60 20.17
N THR A 179 2.65 -1.88 20.64
CA THR A 179 2.84 -2.26 22.04
C THR A 179 4.13 -3.04 22.26
N GLY A 180 4.61 -3.02 23.51
CA GLY A 180 5.70 -3.88 23.97
C GLY A 180 7.06 -3.65 23.28
N PRO A 181 7.98 -4.61 23.45
CA PRO A 181 9.39 -4.46 23.03
C PRO A 181 9.61 -4.60 21.52
N ASN A 182 8.60 -5.08 20.77
CA ASN A 182 8.67 -5.26 19.32
C ASN A 182 8.16 -4.03 18.55
N ALA A 183 7.56 -3.05 19.25
CA ALA A 183 7.09 -1.82 18.63
C ALA A 183 8.27 -1.01 18.06
N HIS A 184 8.11 -0.51 16.83
CA HIS A 184 9.05 0.44 16.26
C HIS A 184 8.81 1.83 16.87
N ALA A 185 9.62 2.22 17.86
CA ALA A 185 9.44 3.42 18.68
C ALA A 185 9.30 4.71 17.85
N GLY A 186 10.09 4.86 16.77
CA GLY A 186 10.03 6.02 15.89
C GLY A 186 8.69 6.15 15.16
N SER A 187 8.15 5.05 14.61
CA SER A 187 6.84 5.05 13.95
C SER A 187 5.72 5.31 14.94
N ARG A 188 5.77 4.69 16.12
CA ARG A 188 4.78 4.90 17.19
C ARG A 188 4.73 6.38 17.57
N ARG A 189 5.85 7.01 17.90
CA ARG A 189 5.92 8.43 18.27
C ARG A 189 5.40 9.34 17.17
N ASN A 190 5.80 9.12 15.93
CA ASN A 190 5.37 9.97 14.82
C ASN A 190 3.88 9.82 14.49
N LEU A 191 3.29 8.65 14.75
CA LEU A 191 1.86 8.39 14.51
C LEU A 191 0.98 8.84 15.67
N LEU A 192 1.43 8.62 16.92
CA LEU A 192 0.61 8.71 18.14
C LEU A 192 1.01 9.81 19.11
N ASP A 193 2.19 10.44 18.91
CA ASP A 193 2.88 11.32 19.86
C ASP A 193 3.60 10.56 20.99
N GLU A 194 4.15 11.30 21.99
CA GLU A 194 5.01 10.74 23.05
C GLU A 194 4.21 9.87 24.02
N ASP A 195 3.08 10.37 24.54
CA ASP A 195 2.25 9.75 25.58
C ASP A 195 0.83 9.43 25.08
N PRO A 196 0.65 8.51 24.12
CA PRO A 196 -0.66 8.19 23.61
C PRO A 196 -1.47 7.39 24.63
N PRO A 197 -2.81 7.52 24.66
CA PRO A 197 -3.68 6.68 25.47
C PRO A 197 -3.43 5.19 25.19
N PRO A 198 -3.35 4.32 26.20
CA PRO A 198 -3.10 2.88 26.04
C PRO A 198 -4.08 2.20 25.07
N GLU A 199 -5.35 2.58 25.11
CA GLU A 199 -6.38 2.03 24.22
C GLU A 199 -6.13 2.40 22.75
N LEU A 200 -5.59 3.59 22.46
CA LEU A 200 -5.20 3.98 21.11
C LEU A 200 -4.00 3.18 20.63
N VAL A 201 -3.00 2.97 21.49
CA VAL A 201 -1.84 2.11 21.19
C VAL A 201 -2.29 0.69 20.85
N LYS A 202 -3.20 0.13 21.64
CA LYS A 202 -3.78 -1.19 21.44
C LYS A 202 -4.62 -1.26 20.16
N SER A 203 -5.45 -0.26 19.91
CA SER A 203 -6.26 -0.17 18.69
C SER A 203 -5.40 -0.14 17.42
N LEU A 204 -4.23 0.50 17.47
CA LEU A 204 -3.31 0.59 16.34
C LEU A 204 -2.20 -0.46 16.34
N SER A 205 -2.30 -1.47 17.18
CA SER A 205 -1.54 -2.72 17.09
C SER A 205 -2.35 -3.68 16.23
N SER A 206 -2.04 -3.73 14.92
CA SER A 206 -2.89 -4.37 13.91
C SER A 206 -3.10 -5.87 14.16
N GLU A 207 -2.14 -6.55 14.78
CA GLU A 207 -2.23 -7.97 15.16
C GLU A 207 -3.35 -8.22 16.18
N LEU A 208 -3.73 -7.20 16.95
CA LEU A 208 -4.82 -7.28 17.93
C LEU A 208 -6.20 -6.96 17.33
N GLN A 209 -6.24 -6.53 16.07
CA GLN A 209 -7.46 -6.04 15.40
C GLN A 209 -7.91 -6.95 14.25
N VAL A 210 -7.18 -8.04 13.98
CA VAL A 210 -7.53 -8.99 12.92
C VAL A 210 -8.88 -9.66 13.22
N THR A 211 -9.74 -9.67 12.21
CA THR A 211 -11.06 -10.33 12.26
C THR A 211 -11.23 -11.27 11.04
N PRO A 212 -12.23 -12.14 11.00
CA PRO A 212 -12.53 -12.95 9.82
C PRO A 212 -12.83 -12.14 8.54
N GLN A 213 -13.11 -10.84 8.67
CA GLN A 213 -13.35 -9.93 7.54
C GLN A 213 -12.08 -9.26 7.03
N THR A 214 -10.95 -9.41 7.72
CA THR A 214 -9.62 -8.98 7.24
C THR A 214 -9.31 -9.72 5.94
N SER A 215 -8.77 -9.01 4.96
CA SER A 215 -8.52 -9.59 3.63
C SER A 215 -7.25 -10.43 3.61
N PRO A 216 -7.12 -11.38 2.64
CA PRO A 216 -5.91 -12.19 2.48
C PRO A 216 -4.64 -11.36 2.36
N CYS A 217 -3.54 -11.84 2.92
CA CYS A 217 -2.28 -11.10 2.98
C CYS A 217 -1.08 -11.91 2.46
N PHE A 218 -0.22 -11.26 1.69
CA PHE A 218 1.16 -11.69 1.46
C PHE A 218 2.08 -10.90 2.39
N ILE A 219 2.86 -11.60 3.19
CA ILE A 219 3.74 -11.02 4.21
C ILE A 219 5.16 -11.51 3.96
N TRP A 220 6.12 -10.60 3.94
CA TRP A 220 7.52 -10.99 3.89
C TRP A 220 8.41 -10.11 4.77
N HIS A 221 9.46 -10.73 5.29
CA HIS A 221 10.44 -10.09 6.17
C HIS A 221 11.79 -10.77 6.01
N THR A 222 12.83 -10.16 6.58
CA THR A 222 14.16 -10.78 6.63
C THR A 222 14.63 -10.94 8.08
N TYR A 223 15.39 -12.00 8.35
CA TYR A 223 15.98 -12.25 9.67
C TYR A 223 17.00 -11.19 10.07
N GLU A 224 17.75 -10.65 9.10
CA GLU A 224 18.76 -9.61 9.31
C GLU A 224 18.18 -8.21 9.52
N ASP A 225 16.87 -8.03 9.48
CA ASP A 225 16.24 -6.72 9.69
C ASP A 225 16.39 -6.28 11.15
N THR A 226 17.25 -5.28 11.38
CA THR A 226 17.45 -4.66 12.69
C THR A 226 16.63 -3.39 12.89
N GLY A 227 15.96 -2.90 11.85
CA GLY A 227 15.12 -1.69 11.91
C GLY A 227 13.72 -1.96 12.43
N VAL A 228 13.07 -2.98 11.87
CA VAL A 228 11.77 -3.49 12.36
C VAL A 228 11.93 -4.97 12.72
N LYS A 229 11.61 -5.31 13.94
CA LYS A 229 11.76 -6.68 14.42
C LYS A 229 10.85 -7.64 13.68
N LEU A 230 11.39 -8.80 13.30
CA LEU A 230 10.70 -9.87 12.58
C LEU A 230 9.39 -10.30 13.25
N GLU A 231 9.33 -10.21 14.57
CA GLU A 231 8.15 -10.54 15.39
C GLU A 231 6.90 -9.78 14.94
N ASN A 232 7.04 -8.58 14.37
CA ASN A 232 5.89 -7.86 13.80
C ASN A 232 5.17 -8.70 12.73
N SER A 233 5.90 -9.28 11.79
CA SER A 233 5.33 -10.14 10.75
C SER A 233 4.81 -11.47 11.29
N LEU A 234 5.51 -12.06 12.27
CA LEU A 234 5.09 -13.31 12.91
C LEU A 234 3.78 -13.12 13.68
N ASP A 235 3.67 -12.07 14.49
CA ASP A 235 2.50 -11.79 15.32
C ASP A 235 1.26 -11.52 14.44
N PHE A 236 1.41 -10.79 13.33
CA PHE A 236 0.31 -10.55 12.40
C PHE A 236 -0.13 -11.82 11.67
N ALA A 237 0.81 -12.63 11.20
CA ALA A 237 0.51 -13.91 10.55
C ALA A 237 -0.21 -14.88 11.50
N MET A 238 0.20 -14.94 12.77
CA MET A 238 -0.48 -15.75 13.79
C MET A 238 -1.89 -15.25 14.09
N ALA A 239 -2.09 -13.92 14.08
CA ALA A 239 -3.43 -13.34 14.22
C ALA A 239 -4.34 -13.67 13.04
N LEU A 240 -3.84 -13.57 11.80
CA LEU A 240 -4.56 -14.00 10.59
C LEU A 240 -4.92 -15.49 10.67
N ARG A 241 -3.96 -16.35 11.05
CA ARG A 241 -4.20 -17.79 11.24
C ARG A 241 -5.31 -18.05 12.23
N LYS A 242 -5.30 -17.38 13.38
CA LYS A 242 -6.32 -17.50 14.43
C LYS A 242 -7.70 -17.09 13.94
N ALA A 243 -7.77 -16.05 13.11
CA ALA A 243 -9.02 -15.52 12.54
C ALA A 243 -9.53 -16.33 11.32
N GLY A 244 -8.76 -17.32 10.83
CA GLY A 244 -9.12 -18.10 9.64
C GLY A 244 -8.93 -17.33 8.33
N VAL A 245 -8.14 -16.26 8.33
CA VAL A 245 -7.84 -15.45 7.14
C VAL A 245 -6.66 -16.08 6.39
N PRO A 246 -6.76 -16.33 5.06
CA PRO A 246 -5.66 -16.85 4.27
C PRO A 246 -4.48 -15.88 4.19
N PHE A 247 -3.27 -16.40 4.25
CA PHE A 247 -2.05 -15.62 4.05
C PHE A 247 -0.88 -16.49 3.57
N ASP A 248 0.08 -15.85 2.92
CA ASP A 248 1.43 -16.37 2.71
C ASP A 248 2.41 -15.59 3.59
N LEU A 249 3.34 -16.29 4.25
CA LEU A 249 4.42 -15.70 5.05
C LEU A 249 5.77 -16.21 4.57
N HIS A 250 6.64 -15.28 4.15
CA HIS A 250 7.99 -15.58 3.70
C HIS A 250 9.02 -14.87 4.58
N ILE A 251 9.90 -15.63 5.18
CA ILE A 251 11.02 -15.13 5.97
C ILE A 251 12.31 -15.54 5.28
N TYR A 252 13.08 -14.55 4.86
CA TYR A 252 14.38 -14.75 4.24
C TYR A 252 15.48 -14.45 5.23
N GLU A 253 16.60 -15.16 5.15
CA GLU A 253 17.75 -14.93 6.02
C GLU A 253 18.34 -13.54 5.80
N GLN A 254 18.64 -13.21 4.54
CA GLN A 254 19.41 -12.03 4.17
C GLN A 254 18.54 -10.84 3.77
N GLY A 255 18.99 -9.66 4.17
CA GLY A 255 18.41 -8.38 3.78
C GLY A 255 18.25 -7.43 4.96
N LYS A 256 18.79 -6.22 4.83
CA LYS A 256 18.58 -5.15 5.80
C LYS A 256 17.21 -4.51 5.65
N HIS A 257 16.75 -3.77 6.63
CA HIS A 257 15.52 -2.98 6.56
C HIS A 257 15.50 -2.03 5.36
N GLY A 258 14.34 -1.91 4.68
CA GLY A 258 14.15 -0.95 3.61
C GLY A 258 14.76 -1.33 2.26
N ILE A 259 15.00 -2.62 2.01
CA ILE A 259 15.60 -3.08 0.74
C ILE A 259 14.70 -2.91 -0.49
N GLY A 260 13.41 -2.67 -0.32
CA GLY A 260 12.48 -2.47 -1.44
C GLY A 260 12.42 -3.67 -2.38
N LEU A 261 12.52 -3.44 -3.68
CA LEU A 261 12.54 -4.51 -4.69
C LEU A 261 13.80 -5.38 -4.63
N ALA A 262 14.90 -4.86 -4.09
CA ALA A 262 16.21 -5.50 -3.97
C ALA A 262 16.55 -6.42 -5.17
N ASN A 263 17.35 -5.98 -6.09
CA ASN A 263 17.67 -6.67 -7.34
C ASN A 263 17.90 -8.17 -7.14
N GLY A 264 16.95 -8.99 -7.64
CA GLY A 264 17.02 -10.45 -7.55
C GLY A 264 16.59 -11.08 -6.24
N HIS A 265 16.10 -10.32 -5.26
CA HIS A 265 15.57 -10.92 -4.02
C HIS A 265 14.33 -11.78 -4.33
N PRO A 266 14.21 -13.00 -3.78
CA PRO A 266 13.18 -13.97 -4.17
C PRO A 266 11.74 -13.53 -3.86
N TRP A 267 11.52 -12.63 -2.89
CA TRP A 267 10.19 -12.21 -2.47
C TRP A 267 9.29 -11.74 -3.63
N THR A 268 9.87 -11.10 -4.66
CA THR A 268 9.11 -10.60 -5.82
C THR A 268 8.51 -11.74 -6.64
N LYS A 269 9.24 -12.87 -6.79
CA LYS A 269 8.75 -14.07 -7.50
C LYS A 269 7.64 -14.75 -6.68
N ASP A 270 7.83 -14.88 -5.39
CA ASP A 270 6.86 -15.50 -4.48
C ASP A 270 5.58 -14.67 -4.40
N CYS A 271 5.71 -13.34 -4.34
CA CYS A 271 4.58 -12.41 -4.39
C CYS A 271 3.80 -12.52 -5.72
N LEU A 272 4.49 -12.62 -6.86
CA LEU A 272 3.83 -12.81 -8.15
C LEU A 272 3.10 -14.15 -8.25
N PHE A 273 3.66 -15.21 -7.68
CA PHE A 273 2.98 -16.50 -7.60
C PHE A 273 1.66 -16.35 -6.81
N TRP A 274 1.73 -15.71 -5.64
CA TRP A 274 0.56 -15.46 -4.81
C TRP A 274 -0.48 -14.55 -5.49
N LEU A 275 -0.05 -13.47 -6.14
CA LEU A 275 -0.93 -12.55 -6.88
C LEU A 275 -1.66 -13.24 -8.05
N ARG A 276 -1.03 -14.23 -8.71
CA ARG A 276 -1.69 -15.06 -9.73
C ARG A 276 -2.80 -15.90 -9.13
N ALA A 277 -2.55 -16.56 -8.00
CA ALA A 277 -3.55 -17.35 -7.31
C ALA A 277 -4.78 -16.53 -6.88
N HIS A 278 -4.59 -15.22 -6.65
CA HIS A 278 -5.67 -14.28 -6.30
C HIS A 278 -6.23 -13.49 -7.50
N GLY A 279 -5.84 -13.81 -8.73
CA GLY A 279 -6.38 -13.20 -9.95
C GLY A 279 -5.93 -11.75 -10.21
N PHE A 280 -4.88 -11.25 -9.55
CA PHE A 280 -4.34 -9.91 -9.78
C PHE A 280 -3.38 -9.86 -10.96
N VAL A 281 -2.66 -10.94 -11.21
CA VAL A 281 -1.72 -11.10 -12.34
C VAL A 281 -2.21 -12.24 -13.23
N LYS A 282 -2.00 -12.13 -14.55
CA LYS A 282 -2.40 -13.19 -15.50
C LYS A 282 -1.68 -14.49 -15.18
N SER A 283 -2.38 -15.60 -15.39
CA SER A 283 -1.74 -16.93 -15.44
C SER A 283 -0.67 -16.95 -16.52
N ALA A 284 0.45 -17.65 -16.27
CA ALA A 284 1.53 -17.81 -17.21
C ALA A 284 1.10 -18.63 -18.42
#